data_fdf71cdfca30a0cb4decb290909fe740
#
_entry.id   fdf71cdfca30a0cb4decb290909fe740
#
_cell.length_a   1.000
_cell.length_b   1.000
_cell.length_c   1.000
_cell.angle_alpha   90.00
_cell.angle_beta   90.00
_cell.angle_gamma   90.00
#
_symmetry.space_group_name_H-M   'P 1'
#
loop_
_entity.id
_entity.type
_entity.pdbx_description
1 polymer ?
#
loop_
_entity_poly.entity_id
_entity_poly.type
_entity_poly.pdbx_seq_one_letter_code
_entity_poly.pdbx_strand_id
1 'polypeptide(L)'
;MAKLERDFQANLVKELKTMFPGCIVMKNDSSYIQGIPDLLILHRSKWASLEVKKSANAKKRPNQEYYVEKMKEMSYSTFIYPENKEDVLNELRKTFEP
;
A
#
# COMPACT_ATOMS: atom_id res chain seq x y z
N MET A 1 11.60 8.02 -6.76
CA MET A 1 11.61 7.13 -5.58
C MET A 1 13.04 6.73 -5.25
N ALA A 2 13.43 6.78 -3.98
CA ALA A 2 14.77 6.38 -3.54
C ALA A 2 14.96 4.87 -3.78
N LYS A 3 16.22 4.44 -3.96
CA LYS A 3 16.52 3.05 -4.25
C LYS A 3 15.97 2.08 -3.18
N LEU A 4 16.19 2.39 -1.89
CA LEU A 4 15.69 1.54 -0.80
C LEU A 4 14.19 1.40 -0.79
N GLU A 5 13.48 2.50 -1.03
CA GLU A 5 12.03 2.51 -1.08
C GLU A 5 11.54 1.71 -2.29
N ARG A 6 12.18 1.87 -3.44
CA ARG A 6 11.83 1.15 -4.66
C ARG A 6 12.05 -0.34 -4.52
N ASP A 7 13.16 -0.75 -3.90
CA ASP A 7 13.45 -2.16 -3.69
C ASP A 7 12.46 -2.78 -2.72
N PHE A 8 12.12 -2.06 -1.65
CA PHE A 8 11.10 -2.50 -0.71
C PHE A 8 9.75 -2.68 -1.40
N GLN A 9 9.35 -1.72 -2.24
CA GLN A 9 8.10 -1.80 -2.98
C GLN A 9 8.08 -3.01 -3.93
N ALA A 10 9.17 -3.25 -4.65
CA ALA A 10 9.24 -4.37 -5.59
C ALA A 10 9.10 -5.70 -4.87
N ASN A 11 9.76 -5.87 -3.73
CA ASN A 11 9.66 -7.09 -2.93
C ASN A 11 8.27 -7.23 -2.33
N LEU A 12 7.67 -6.13 -1.90
CA LEU A 12 6.32 -6.13 -1.34
C LEU A 12 5.30 -6.61 -2.38
N VAL A 13 5.40 -6.14 -3.63
CA VAL A 13 4.50 -6.56 -4.69
C VAL A 13 4.58 -8.08 -4.90
N LYS A 14 5.79 -8.63 -4.93
CA LYS A 14 5.97 -10.08 -5.06
C LYS A 14 5.34 -10.84 -3.91
N GLU A 15 5.53 -10.34 -2.69
CA GLU A 15 4.99 -10.97 -1.49
C GLU A 15 3.46 -10.95 -1.48
N LEU A 16 2.85 -9.82 -1.89
CA LEU A 16 1.41 -9.70 -1.98
C LEU A 16 0.82 -10.70 -2.98
N LYS A 17 1.47 -10.88 -4.13
CA LYS A 17 1.01 -11.85 -5.13
C LYS A 17 1.10 -13.28 -4.64
N THR A 18 2.07 -13.57 -3.80
CA THR A 18 2.22 -14.91 -3.19
C THR A 18 1.16 -15.13 -2.10
N MET A 19 0.92 -14.11 -1.27
CA MET A 19 -0.06 -14.22 -0.17
C MET A 19 -1.49 -14.30 -0.66
N PHE A 20 -1.81 -13.58 -1.73
CA PHE A 20 -3.18 -13.47 -2.25
C PHE A 20 -3.21 -13.89 -3.71
N PRO A 21 -3.16 -15.21 -3.99
CA PRO A 21 -3.16 -15.70 -5.37
C PRO A 21 -4.35 -15.17 -6.15
N GLY A 22 -4.10 -14.65 -7.35
CA GLY A 22 -5.13 -14.08 -8.19
C GLY A 22 -5.38 -12.59 -7.95
N CYS A 23 -4.73 -11.97 -6.96
CA CYS A 23 -4.88 -10.54 -6.76
C CYS A 23 -4.24 -9.75 -7.89
N ILE A 24 -4.73 -8.55 -8.11
CA ILE A 24 -4.14 -7.60 -9.05
C ILE A 24 -3.51 -6.47 -8.25
N VAL A 25 -2.24 -6.21 -8.47
CA VAL A 25 -1.53 -5.11 -7.82
C VAL A 25 -1.25 -4.05 -8.88
N MET A 26 -1.81 -2.87 -8.69
CA MET A 26 -1.63 -1.74 -9.60
C MET A 26 -0.75 -0.68 -8.96
N LYS A 27 0.15 -0.11 -9.75
CA LYS A 27 0.95 1.03 -9.32
C LYS A 27 0.27 2.30 -9.82
N ASN A 28 -0.10 3.18 -8.90
CA ASN A 28 -0.80 4.40 -9.25
C ASN A 28 0.16 5.48 -9.73
N ASP A 29 -0.33 6.33 -10.62
CA ASP A 29 0.44 7.44 -11.17
C ASP A 29 0.20 8.71 -10.36
N SER A 30 1.19 9.10 -9.56
CA SER A 30 1.12 10.29 -8.73
C SER A 30 1.19 11.59 -9.54
N SER A 31 1.55 11.51 -10.82
CA SER A 31 1.52 12.69 -11.69
C SER A 31 0.10 12.99 -12.15
N TYR A 32 -0.78 11.99 -12.12
CA TYR A 32 -2.19 12.18 -12.44
C TYR A 32 -2.98 12.66 -11.22
N ILE A 33 -2.81 11.97 -10.07
CA ILE A 33 -3.42 12.39 -8.79
C ILE A 33 -2.29 12.51 -7.78
N GLN A 34 -1.89 13.73 -7.49
CA GLN A 34 -0.78 13.97 -6.57
C GLN A 34 -1.14 13.54 -5.16
N GLY A 35 -0.32 12.66 -4.58
CA GLY A 35 -0.53 12.14 -3.23
C GLY A 35 -1.30 10.84 -3.16
N ILE A 36 -1.80 10.32 -4.29
CA ILE A 36 -2.49 9.03 -4.29
C ILE A 36 -1.54 7.92 -3.81
N PRO A 37 -2.00 6.96 -2.99
CA PRO A 37 -1.14 5.85 -2.54
C PRO A 37 -0.52 5.09 -3.70
N ASP A 38 0.72 4.63 -3.52
CA ASP A 38 1.51 3.99 -4.56
C ASP A 38 0.88 2.74 -5.14
N LEU A 39 0.25 1.93 -4.30
CA LEU A 39 -0.28 0.62 -4.73
C LEU A 39 -1.77 0.53 -4.47
N LEU A 40 -2.46 -0.08 -5.42
CA LEU A 40 -3.87 -0.49 -5.27
C LEU A 40 -3.91 -2.00 -5.45
N ILE A 41 -4.46 -2.71 -4.48
CA ILE A 41 -4.56 -4.17 -4.50
C ILE A 41 -6.02 -4.54 -4.65
N LEU A 42 -6.33 -5.30 -5.70
CA LEU A 42 -7.67 -5.81 -5.94
C LEU A 42 -7.66 -7.31 -5.69
N HIS A 43 -8.51 -7.79 -4.80
CA HIS A 43 -8.58 -9.22 -4.51
C HIS A 43 -10.03 -9.61 -4.25
N ARG A 44 -10.57 -10.47 -5.12
CA ARG A 44 -11.98 -10.86 -5.08
C ARG A 44 -12.84 -9.59 -5.24
N SER A 45 -13.80 -9.36 -4.34
CA SER A 45 -14.67 -8.17 -4.40
C SER A 45 -14.15 -7.01 -3.55
N LYS A 46 -12.91 -7.09 -3.06
CA LYS A 46 -12.36 -6.11 -2.11
C LYS A 46 -11.12 -5.45 -2.66
N TRP A 47 -10.76 -4.31 -2.07
CA TRP A 47 -9.57 -3.58 -2.45
C TRP A 47 -8.90 -2.95 -1.24
N ALA A 48 -7.62 -2.64 -1.39
CA ALA A 48 -6.85 -1.91 -0.40
C ALA A 48 -5.82 -1.05 -1.12
N SER A 49 -5.36 0.02 -0.49
CA SER A 49 -4.30 0.85 -1.03
C SER A 49 -3.20 1.02 0.00
N LEU A 50 -1.96 1.12 -0.48
CA LEU A 50 -0.78 1.24 0.37
C LEU A 50 0.12 2.34 -0.14
N GLU A 51 0.49 3.27 0.74
CA GLU A 51 1.51 4.28 0.45
C GLU A 51 2.84 3.76 0.98
N VAL A 52 3.79 3.52 0.08
CA VAL A 52 5.08 2.90 0.42
C VAL A 52 6.06 3.96 0.90
N LYS A 53 6.70 3.71 2.04
CA LYS A 53 7.75 4.55 2.59
C LYS A 53 8.97 3.71 2.92
N LYS A 54 10.16 4.33 2.92
CA LYS A 54 11.41 3.60 3.19
C LYS A 54 11.61 3.27 4.66
N SER A 55 10.96 4.02 5.56
CA SER A 55 11.08 3.82 7.01
C SER A 55 9.94 4.50 7.75
N ALA A 56 9.79 4.15 9.04
CA ALA A 56 8.75 4.71 9.90
C ALA A 56 8.84 6.24 10.04
N ASN A 57 10.05 6.79 9.99
CA ASN A 57 10.26 8.23 10.17
C ASN A 57 10.43 8.98 8.85
N ALA A 58 10.16 8.34 7.73
CA ALA A 58 10.17 9.02 6.44
C ALA A 58 9.06 10.07 6.39
N LYS A 59 9.36 11.19 5.74
CA LYS A 59 8.41 12.31 5.67
C LYS A 59 7.11 11.90 4.95
N LYS A 60 5.99 12.24 5.55
CA LYS A 60 4.66 12.06 4.95
C LYS A 60 4.15 13.43 4.51
N ARG A 61 3.83 13.56 3.23
CA ARG A 61 3.34 14.82 2.69
C ARG A 61 1.86 14.98 2.99
N PRO A 62 1.35 16.24 3.15
CA PRO A 62 -0.06 16.45 3.49
C PRO A 62 -1.05 15.80 2.53
N ASN A 63 -0.78 15.83 1.22
CA ASN A 63 -1.67 15.20 0.25
C ASN A 63 -1.62 13.68 0.32
N GLN A 64 -0.49 13.08 0.71
CA GLN A 64 -0.41 11.64 0.94
C GLN A 64 -1.25 11.24 2.15
N GLU A 65 -1.14 12.02 3.24
CA GLU A 65 -1.95 11.78 4.43
C GLU A 65 -3.44 11.92 4.12
N TYR A 66 -3.79 12.92 3.32
CA TYR A 66 -5.18 13.15 2.91
C TYR A 66 -5.76 11.91 2.20
N TYR A 67 -5.06 11.40 1.19
CA TYR A 67 -5.59 10.27 0.42
C TYR A 67 -5.58 8.95 1.20
N VAL A 68 -4.57 8.72 2.03
CA VAL A 68 -4.57 7.53 2.89
C VAL A 68 -5.80 7.55 3.80
N GLU A 69 -6.07 8.68 4.45
CA GLU A 69 -7.21 8.79 5.34
C GLU A 69 -8.55 8.69 4.60
N LYS A 70 -8.65 9.34 3.44
CA LYS A 70 -9.87 9.29 2.64
C LYS A 70 -10.17 7.87 2.16
N MET A 71 -9.16 7.17 1.69
CA MET A 71 -9.34 5.81 1.19
C MET A 71 -9.54 4.81 2.32
N LYS A 72 -9.03 5.11 3.51
CA LYS A 72 -9.27 4.30 4.70
C LYS A 72 -10.75 4.30 5.07
N GLU A 73 -11.46 5.40 4.81
CA GLU A 73 -12.90 5.47 5.03
C GLU A 73 -13.68 4.58 4.06
N MET A 74 -13.12 4.31 2.88
CA MET A 74 -13.77 3.51 1.84
C MET A 74 -13.46 2.02 1.96
N SER A 75 -12.23 1.68 2.30
CA SER A 75 -11.76 0.31 2.44
C SER A 75 -10.52 0.34 3.33
N TYR A 76 -9.51 -0.53 3.07
CA TYR A 76 -8.29 -0.51 3.86
C TYR A 76 -7.24 0.35 3.15
N SER A 77 -6.62 1.26 3.88
CA SER A 77 -5.54 2.10 3.34
C SER A 77 -4.60 2.48 4.48
N THR A 78 -3.29 2.46 4.20
CA THR A 78 -2.30 2.86 5.21
C THR A 78 -0.95 3.13 4.55
N PHE A 79 -0.05 3.73 5.33
CA PHE A 79 1.36 3.79 4.98
C PHE A 79 1.99 2.44 5.32
N ILE A 80 2.90 1.96 4.48
CA ILE A 80 3.63 0.72 4.73
C ILE A 80 5.13 0.97 4.58
N TYR A 81 5.91 0.47 5.53
CA TYR A 81 7.36 0.59 5.57
C TYR A 81 7.91 -0.66 6.26
N PRO A 82 9.23 -0.90 6.20
CA PRO A 82 9.77 -2.15 6.74
C PRO A 82 9.37 -2.44 8.19
N GLU A 83 9.30 -1.40 9.04
CA GLU A 83 9.02 -1.59 10.47
C GLU A 83 7.58 -2.02 10.76
N ASN A 84 6.60 -1.70 9.88
CA ASN A 84 5.21 -2.10 10.10
C ASN A 84 4.71 -3.12 9.09
N LYS A 85 5.58 -3.61 8.20
CA LYS A 85 5.15 -4.47 7.10
C LYS A 85 4.35 -5.69 7.56
N GLU A 86 4.84 -6.41 8.58
CA GLU A 86 4.16 -7.62 9.04
C GLU A 86 2.77 -7.30 9.61
N ASP A 87 2.65 -6.22 10.36
CA ASP A 87 1.34 -5.81 10.90
C ASP A 87 0.37 -5.47 9.77
N VAL A 88 0.85 -4.74 8.75
CA VAL A 88 0.02 -4.36 7.61
C VAL A 88 -0.41 -5.59 6.82
N LEU A 89 0.50 -6.54 6.58
CA LEU A 89 0.16 -7.78 5.87
C LEU A 89 -0.90 -8.58 6.63
N ASN A 90 -0.81 -8.62 7.96
CA ASN A 90 -1.83 -9.28 8.78
C ASN A 90 -3.18 -8.58 8.66
N GLU A 91 -3.20 -7.24 8.64
CA GLU A 91 -4.43 -6.49 8.46
C GLU A 91 -5.03 -6.70 7.07
N LEU A 92 -4.19 -6.79 6.04
CA LEU A 92 -4.65 -7.11 4.68
C LEU A 92 -5.29 -8.49 4.63
N ARG A 93 -4.71 -9.47 5.32
CA ARG A 93 -5.28 -10.81 5.38
C ARG A 93 -6.67 -10.79 5.98
N LYS A 94 -6.85 -10.02 7.06
CA LYS A 94 -8.17 -9.87 7.68
C LYS A 94 -9.16 -9.16 6.76
N THR A 95 -8.68 -8.21 5.97
CA THR A 95 -9.52 -7.46 5.04
C THR A 95 -9.98 -8.34 3.88
N PHE A 96 -9.06 -9.09 3.27
CA PHE A 96 -9.34 -9.87 2.08
C PHE A 96 -9.91 -11.26 2.38
N GLU A 97 -9.59 -11.83 3.53
CA GLU A 97 -9.97 -13.20 3.90
C GLU A 97 -10.48 -13.21 5.34
N PRO A 98 -11.59 -12.51 5.61
CA PRO A 98 -12.15 -12.41 6.96
C PRO A 98 -12.66 -13.74 7.48
#